data_e2e053e2222f33aa17ea3614b34911d3
#
_entry.id   e2e053e2222f33aa17ea3614b34911d3
#
_cell.length_a   1.000
_cell.length_b   1.000
_cell.length_c   1.000
_cell.angle_alpha   90.00
_cell.angle_beta   90.00
_cell.angle_gamma   90.00
#
_symmetry.space_group_name_H-M   'P 1'
#
loop_
_entity.id
_entity.type
_entity.pdbx_description
1 polymer ?
#
loop_
_entity_poly.entity_id
_entity_poly.type
_entity_poly.pdbx_seq_one_letter_code
_entity_poly.pdbx_strand_id
1 'polypeptide(L)'
;GEKDNLRYTFNWNNKRFPDPEGFFEKMEGMGINVIPNMKPGILENHPYREVFEENDVFVKTPDKKSDYRGRWWGGEGRFVDFTGEKGRNTWKELLKETLLKKGSKTVWNDNCEYDGIEDRNAFCEFEGMGGTMAELKIIHSNMMAYTAKEALAEVYPEERPYIINRAGFAGIQRYAQVWDGDNLTDWRTVKFNIATIMGMGMSGIANTGCDIG
;
A
#
# COMPACT_ATOMS: atom_id res chain seq x y z
N GLY A 1 -2.68 -7.27 10.99
CA GLY A 1 -2.83 -8.25 12.08
C GLY A 1 -1.90 -9.42 11.92
N GLU A 2 -1.83 -10.27 12.92
CA GLU A 2 -0.99 -11.47 12.93
C GLU A 2 -1.82 -12.66 13.40
N LYS A 3 -1.78 -13.74 12.62
CA LYS A 3 -2.38 -15.03 12.95
C LYS A 3 -1.42 -16.11 12.47
N ASP A 4 -1.15 -17.12 13.31
CA ASP A 4 -0.28 -18.25 12.98
C ASP A 4 1.11 -17.81 12.48
N ASN A 5 1.68 -16.74 13.06
CA ASN A 5 2.93 -16.07 12.66
C ASN A 5 2.90 -15.46 11.25
N LEU A 6 1.73 -15.38 10.62
CA LEU A 6 1.52 -14.69 9.35
C LEU A 6 1.00 -13.28 9.58
N ARG A 7 1.27 -12.38 8.63
CA ARG A 7 0.87 -10.98 8.71
C ARG A 7 -0.21 -10.68 7.67
N TYR A 8 -1.33 -10.18 8.17
CA TYR A 8 -2.48 -9.84 7.34
C TYR A 8 -2.79 -8.35 7.46
N THR A 9 -3.01 -7.69 6.34
CA THR A 9 -3.63 -6.36 6.30
C THR A 9 -5.10 -6.44 6.75
N PHE A 10 -5.69 -5.33 7.15
CA PHE A 10 -7.11 -5.26 7.55
C PHE A 10 -7.51 -6.11 8.76
N ASN A 11 -6.59 -6.83 9.37
CA ASN A 11 -6.85 -7.74 10.49
C ASN A 11 -6.12 -7.29 11.76
N TRP A 12 -6.83 -7.24 12.86
CA TRP A 12 -6.28 -6.86 14.16
C TRP A 12 -5.84 -8.08 14.98
N ASN A 13 -4.68 -8.00 15.61
CA ASN A 13 -4.29 -8.95 16.65
C ASN A 13 -4.97 -8.56 17.96
N ASN A 14 -6.14 -9.13 18.23
CA ASN A 14 -6.97 -8.77 19.38
C ASN A 14 -6.32 -9.10 20.75
N LYS A 15 -5.26 -9.92 20.78
CA LYS A 15 -4.47 -10.13 22.01
C LYS A 15 -3.58 -8.94 22.33
N ARG A 16 -3.02 -8.30 21.29
CA ARG A 16 -2.13 -7.12 21.44
C ARG A 16 -2.92 -5.82 21.41
N PHE A 17 -3.97 -5.77 20.63
CA PHE A 17 -4.85 -4.61 20.46
C PHE A 17 -6.30 -5.05 20.70
N PRO A 18 -6.69 -5.28 21.98
CA PRO A 18 -8.05 -5.70 22.31
C PRO A 18 -9.09 -4.62 22.02
N ASP A 19 -8.67 -3.36 22.03
CA ASP A 19 -9.47 -2.17 21.75
C ASP A 19 -8.69 -1.24 20.79
N PRO A 20 -8.79 -1.43 19.48
CA PRO A 20 -8.10 -0.59 18.51
C PRO A 20 -8.56 0.88 18.55
N GLU A 21 -9.82 1.14 18.80
CA GLU A 21 -10.38 2.50 18.87
C GLU A 21 -9.79 3.26 20.07
N GLY A 22 -9.86 2.69 21.25
CA GLY A 22 -9.26 3.27 22.45
C GLY A 22 -7.72 3.40 22.34
N PHE A 23 -7.06 2.54 21.56
CA PHE A 23 -5.64 2.68 21.27
C PHE A 23 -5.36 3.97 20.49
N PHE A 24 -6.08 4.24 19.38
CA PHE A 24 -5.89 5.46 18.61
C PHE A 24 -6.25 6.71 19.40
N GLU A 25 -7.37 6.69 20.14
CA GLU A 25 -7.80 7.80 21.00
C GLU A 25 -6.74 8.14 22.04
N LYS A 26 -6.16 7.13 22.70
CA LYS A 26 -5.10 7.32 23.68
C LYS A 26 -3.84 7.93 23.05
N MET A 27 -3.43 7.45 21.86
CA MET A 27 -2.25 7.97 21.17
C MET A 27 -2.47 9.43 20.73
N GLU A 28 -3.63 9.75 20.18
CA GLU A 28 -4.00 11.11 19.81
C GLU A 28 -4.01 12.05 21.03
N GLY A 29 -4.57 11.61 22.16
CA GLY A 29 -4.55 12.36 23.43
C GLY A 29 -3.14 12.64 23.95
N MET A 30 -2.15 11.86 23.54
CA MET A 30 -0.72 12.08 23.83
C MET A 30 -0.01 12.93 22.75
N GLY A 31 -0.72 13.40 21.73
CA GLY A 31 -0.14 14.12 20.59
C GLY A 31 0.63 13.22 19.62
N ILE A 32 0.40 11.92 19.63
CA ILE A 32 1.10 10.93 18.78
C ILE A 32 0.17 10.47 17.64
N ASN A 33 0.60 10.70 16.39
CA ASN A 33 -0.06 10.13 15.22
C ASN A 33 0.53 8.75 14.91
N VAL A 34 -0.31 7.73 14.89
CA VAL A 34 0.08 6.36 14.51
C VAL A 34 -0.14 6.17 13.03
N ILE A 35 0.87 5.69 12.31
CA ILE A 35 0.82 5.45 10.88
C ILE A 35 0.83 3.93 10.60
N PRO A 36 -0.32 3.29 10.43
CA PRO A 36 -0.39 1.85 10.21
C PRO A 36 0.16 1.44 8.84
N ASN A 37 0.94 0.36 8.85
CA ASN A 37 1.56 -0.21 7.65
C ASN A 37 0.56 -1.09 6.88
N MET A 38 0.35 -0.79 5.60
CA MET A 38 -0.58 -1.46 4.69
C MET A 38 0.18 -2.02 3.49
N LYS A 39 -0.02 -3.30 3.19
CA LYS A 39 0.68 -4.01 2.12
C LYS A 39 -0.30 -4.63 1.12
N PRO A 40 -0.08 -4.51 -0.22
CA PRO A 40 -1.05 -4.90 -1.25
C PRO A 40 -1.14 -6.41 -1.52
N GLY A 41 -0.28 -7.21 -0.93
CA GLY A 41 -0.29 -8.66 -1.09
C GLY A 41 -1.29 -9.34 -0.14
N ILE A 42 -2.15 -10.17 -0.68
CA ILE A 42 -3.18 -10.93 0.03
C ILE A 42 -2.76 -12.40 0.06
N LEU A 43 -2.39 -12.89 1.24
CA LEU A 43 -1.97 -14.28 1.46
C LEU A 43 -3.14 -15.26 1.27
N GLU A 44 -2.85 -16.52 0.92
CA GLU A 44 -3.86 -17.55 0.69
C GLU A 44 -4.78 -17.80 1.90
N ASN A 45 -4.28 -17.61 3.12
CA ASN A 45 -5.06 -17.77 4.36
C ASN A 45 -5.58 -16.43 4.92
N HIS A 46 -5.63 -15.38 4.08
CA HIS A 46 -6.06 -14.07 4.52
C HIS A 46 -7.53 -14.08 4.98
N PRO A 47 -7.88 -13.47 6.13
CA PRO A 47 -9.26 -13.47 6.65
C PRO A 47 -10.30 -12.87 5.70
N TYR A 48 -9.90 -11.90 4.87
CA TYR A 48 -10.76 -11.25 3.88
C TYR A 48 -10.54 -11.76 2.45
N ARG A 49 -9.91 -12.93 2.27
CA ARG A 49 -9.62 -13.46 0.93
C ARG A 49 -10.85 -13.55 0.05
N GLU A 50 -11.95 -14.07 0.58
CA GLU A 50 -13.21 -14.23 -0.15
C GLU A 50 -13.74 -12.90 -0.68
N VAL A 51 -13.67 -11.82 0.10
CA VAL A 51 -14.08 -10.48 -0.34
C VAL A 51 -13.31 -10.03 -1.58
N PHE A 52 -11.99 -10.28 -1.62
CA PHE A 52 -11.17 -9.94 -2.79
C PHE A 52 -11.47 -10.83 -4.00
N GLU A 53 -11.70 -12.13 -3.78
CA GLU A 53 -12.02 -13.10 -4.84
C GLU A 53 -13.40 -12.81 -5.47
N GLU A 54 -14.43 -12.57 -4.66
CA GLU A 54 -15.78 -12.25 -5.12
C GLU A 54 -15.83 -10.97 -5.95
N ASN A 55 -14.98 -10.00 -5.65
CA ASN A 55 -14.89 -8.75 -6.40
C ASN A 55 -13.95 -8.82 -7.61
N ASP A 56 -13.25 -9.94 -7.81
CA ASP A 56 -12.35 -10.16 -8.96
C ASP A 56 -11.31 -9.04 -9.14
N VAL A 57 -10.50 -8.80 -8.09
CA VAL A 57 -9.66 -7.61 -7.99
C VAL A 57 -8.16 -7.84 -8.12
N PHE A 58 -7.73 -9.05 -8.43
CA PHE A 58 -6.31 -9.37 -8.48
C PHE A 58 -5.71 -9.20 -9.88
N VAL A 59 -4.42 -8.87 -9.92
CA VAL A 59 -3.60 -9.01 -11.13
C VAL A 59 -3.73 -10.43 -11.65
N LYS A 60 -3.88 -10.59 -12.96
CA LYS A 60 -4.12 -11.89 -13.62
C LYS A 60 -2.86 -12.46 -14.26
N THR A 61 -2.87 -13.76 -14.49
CA THR A 61 -1.91 -14.41 -15.39
C THR A 61 -1.99 -13.80 -16.79
N PRO A 62 -0.92 -13.92 -17.63
CA PRO A 62 -0.94 -13.35 -18.99
C PRO A 62 -2.09 -13.83 -19.87
N ASP A 63 -2.56 -15.05 -19.67
CA ASP A 63 -3.70 -15.63 -20.38
C ASP A 63 -5.07 -15.22 -19.79
N LYS A 64 -5.06 -14.43 -18.71
CA LYS A 64 -6.24 -13.90 -17.98
C LYS A 64 -7.13 -14.97 -17.33
N LYS A 65 -6.70 -16.22 -17.25
CA LYS A 65 -7.55 -17.33 -16.78
C LYS A 65 -7.54 -17.50 -15.27
N SER A 66 -6.52 -16.98 -14.60
CA SER A 66 -6.37 -17.09 -13.15
C SER A 66 -5.69 -15.86 -12.52
N ASP A 67 -5.82 -15.74 -11.23
CA ASP A 67 -5.09 -14.72 -10.49
C ASP A 67 -3.60 -15.04 -10.49
N TYR A 68 -2.78 -14.00 -10.69
CA TYR A 68 -1.34 -14.14 -10.60
C TYR A 68 -0.93 -14.40 -9.14
N ARG A 69 -0.15 -15.45 -8.94
CA ARG A 69 0.45 -15.78 -7.64
C ARG A 69 1.90 -15.35 -7.64
N GLY A 70 2.26 -14.59 -6.65
CA GLY A 70 3.61 -14.08 -6.50
C GLY A 70 4.12 -14.26 -5.07
N ARG A 71 5.43 -14.22 -4.94
CA ARG A 71 6.09 -14.28 -3.65
C ARG A 71 6.37 -12.86 -3.15
N TRP A 72 5.94 -12.58 -1.93
CA TRP A 72 6.24 -11.33 -1.28
C TRP A 72 6.65 -11.57 0.18
N TRP A 73 6.96 -10.51 0.89
CA TRP A 73 7.50 -10.59 2.24
C TRP A 73 6.69 -11.47 3.24
N GLY A 74 5.38 -11.50 3.13
CA GLY A 74 4.49 -12.32 3.99
C GLY A 74 4.35 -13.79 3.56
N GLY A 75 4.90 -14.19 2.40
CA GLY A 75 4.74 -15.51 1.82
C GLY A 75 4.20 -15.47 0.39
N GLU A 76 3.60 -16.57 -0.07
CA GLU A 76 2.90 -16.62 -1.36
C GLU A 76 1.51 -15.99 -1.22
N GLY A 77 1.11 -15.22 -2.21
CA GLY A 77 -0.17 -14.55 -2.24
C GLY A 77 -0.50 -13.94 -3.60
N ARG A 78 -1.58 -13.20 -3.62
CA ARG A 78 -2.07 -12.47 -4.80
C ARG A 78 -2.02 -10.98 -4.53
N PHE A 79 -1.91 -10.19 -5.58
CA PHE A 79 -1.75 -8.75 -5.48
C PHE A 79 -2.98 -8.02 -6.03
N VAL A 80 -3.49 -7.08 -5.26
CA VAL A 80 -4.63 -6.24 -5.67
C VAL A 80 -4.24 -5.41 -6.87
N ASP A 81 -5.07 -5.43 -7.92
CA ASP A 81 -4.89 -4.58 -9.10
C ASP A 81 -5.47 -3.18 -8.85
N PHE A 82 -4.62 -2.25 -8.45
CA PHE A 82 -5.02 -0.85 -8.25
C PHE A 82 -5.21 -0.09 -9.56
N THR A 83 -4.86 -0.65 -10.70
CA THR A 83 -5.13 -0.01 -12.00
C THR A 83 -6.61 -0.11 -12.39
N GLY A 84 -7.35 -1.04 -11.79
CA GLY A 84 -8.79 -1.22 -11.96
C GLY A 84 -9.61 -0.60 -10.83
N GLU A 85 -10.80 -0.09 -11.17
CA GLU A 85 -11.72 0.53 -10.22
C GLU A 85 -12.18 -0.45 -9.14
N LYS A 86 -12.46 -1.70 -9.48
CA LYS A 86 -12.89 -2.74 -8.54
C LYS A 86 -11.85 -2.95 -7.43
N GLY A 87 -10.57 -3.06 -7.79
CA GLY A 87 -9.47 -3.21 -6.84
C GLY A 87 -9.39 -2.05 -5.87
N ARG A 88 -9.46 -0.83 -6.39
CA ARG A 88 -9.45 0.38 -5.57
C ARG A 88 -10.66 0.47 -4.64
N ASN A 89 -11.86 0.20 -5.14
CA ASN A 89 -13.08 0.29 -4.33
C ASN A 89 -13.10 -0.76 -3.21
N THR A 90 -12.75 -2.01 -3.51
CA THR A 90 -12.66 -3.06 -2.49
C THR A 90 -11.62 -2.72 -1.42
N TRP A 91 -10.45 -2.27 -1.82
CA TRP A 91 -9.40 -1.81 -0.90
C TRP A 91 -9.86 -0.64 -0.04
N LYS A 92 -10.48 0.36 -0.68
CA LYS A 92 -10.98 1.57 -0.01
C LYS A 92 -12.00 1.24 1.09
N GLU A 93 -12.98 0.40 0.79
CA GLU A 93 -13.99 0.02 1.78
C GLU A 93 -13.38 -0.75 2.96
N LEU A 94 -12.51 -1.72 2.70
CA LEU A 94 -11.82 -2.43 3.78
C LEU A 94 -10.93 -1.49 4.61
N LEU A 95 -10.23 -0.55 3.98
CA LEU A 95 -9.40 0.44 4.66
C LEU A 95 -10.24 1.32 5.59
N LYS A 96 -11.39 1.80 5.11
CA LYS A 96 -12.34 2.60 5.90
C LYS A 96 -12.84 1.82 7.10
N GLU A 97 -13.37 0.62 6.89
CA GLU A 97 -14.04 -0.15 7.94
C GLU A 97 -13.07 -0.70 9.00
N THR A 98 -11.91 -1.19 8.55
CA THR A 98 -11.00 -1.90 9.46
C THR A 98 -9.96 -1.03 10.12
N LEU A 99 -9.70 0.15 9.57
CA LEU A 99 -8.63 1.02 10.04
C LEU A 99 -9.08 2.46 10.32
N LEU A 100 -9.62 3.16 9.31
CA LEU A 100 -9.90 4.60 9.45
C LEU A 100 -11.00 4.86 10.46
N LYS A 101 -12.12 4.13 10.40
CA LYS A 101 -13.21 4.23 11.39
C LYS A 101 -12.81 3.76 12.80
N LYS A 102 -11.61 3.14 12.94
CA LYS A 102 -11.02 2.83 14.24
C LYS A 102 -10.19 3.98 14.83
N GLY A 103 -10.03 5.08 14.08
CA GLY A 103 -9.35 6.28 14.54
C GLY A 103 -8.03 6.61 13.85
N SER A 104 -7.57 5.78 12.90
CA SER A 104 -6.37 6.13 12.13
C SER A 104 -6.65 7.27 11.16
N LYS A 105 -5.89 8.35 11.23
CA LYS A 105 -5.96 9.50 10.30
C LYS A 105 -4.84 9.50 9.27
N THR A 106 -4.05 8.45 9.24
CA THR A 106 -2.85 8.34 8.41
C THR A 106 -2.70 6.92 7.87
N VAL A 107 -1.96 6.77 6.75
CA VAL A 107 -1.72 5.46 6.11
C VAL A 107 -0.27 5.36 5.63
N TRP A 108 0.36 4.21 5.85
CA TRP A 108 1.66 3.87 5.31
C TRP A 108 1.52 2.72 4.31
N ASN A 109 1.63 3.02 3.02
CA ASN A 109 1.63 2.03 1.95
C ASN A 109 3.04 1.48 1.74
N ASP A 110 3.20 0.21 2.03
CA ASP A 110 4.48 -0.49 1.97
C ASP A 110 4.41 -1.65 0.98
N ASN A 111 5.56 -2.06 0.43
CA ASN A 111 5.68 -3.06 -0.63
C ASN A 111 4.76 -2.78 -1.85
N CYS A 112 4.46 -1.51 -2.10
CA CYS A 112 3.62 -1.07 -3.19
C CYS A 112 4.35 -0.96 -4.55
N GLU A 113 5.62 -1.31 -4.59
CA GLU A 113 6.44 -1.47 -5.79
C GLU A 113 6.12 -2.73 -6.60
N TYR A 114 5.37 -3.67 -6.04
CA TYR A 114 4.92 -4.91 -6.71
C TYR A 114 6.06 -5.85 -7.14
N ASP A 115 7.14 -5.91 -6.39
CA ASP A 115 8.31 -6.76 -6.71
C ASP A 115 8.00 -8.26 -6.63
N GLY A 116 6.93 -8.65 -5.93
CA GLY A 116 6.45 -10.03 -5.91
C GLY A 116 5.81 -10.52 -7.22
N ILE A 117 5.59 -9.64 -8.20
CA ILE A 117 5.12 -10.01 -9.54
C ILE A 117 6.31 -9.98 -10.50
N GLU A 118 6.88 -11.15 -10.74
CA GLU A 118 8.06 -11.31 -11.60
C GLU A 118 7.73 -11.37 -13.09
N ASP A 119 6.55 -11.88 -13.44
CA ASP A 119 6.10 -11.96 -14.84
C ASP A 119 5.66 -10.59 -15.35
N ARG A 120 6.47 -10.03 -16.23
CA ARG A 120 6.22 -8.72 -16.85
C ARG A 120 5.00 -8.70 -17.76
N ASN A 121 4.50 -9.87 -18.18
CA ASN A 121 3.29 -10.01 -19.02
C ASN A 121 2.02 -10.26 -18.19
N ALA A 122 2.13 -10.34 -16.86
CA ALA A 122 0.94 -10.43 -16.00
C ALA A 122 -0.03 -9.29 -16.35
N PHE A 123 -1.31 -9.63 -16.41
CA PHE A 123 -2.33 -8.72 -16.91
C PHE A 123 -2.94 -7.87 -15.80
N CYS A 124 -3.07 -6.58 -16.09
CA CYS A 124 -3.77 -5.59 -15.26
C CYS A 124 -4.99 -5.05 -16.01
N GLU A 125 -6.04 -4.75 -15.26
CA GLU A 125 -7.35 -4.35 -15.81
C GLU A 125 -7.32 -2.95 -16.45
N PHE A 126 -6.64 -2.00 -15.82
CA PHE A 126 -6.40 -0.65 -16.30
C PHE A 126 -7.65 0.05 -16.85
N GLU A 127 -8.66 0.22 -15.99
CA GLU A 127 -9.95 0.87 -16.34
C GLU A 127 -10.64 0.25 -17.57
N GLY A 128 -10.54 -1.06 -17.75
CA GLY A 128 -11.09 -1.77 -18.89
C GLY A 128 -10.26 -1.74 -20.16
N MET A 129 -9.21 -0.93 -20.23
CA MET A 129 -8.31 -0.88 -21.39
C MET A 129 -7.39 -2.09 -21.46
N GLY A 130 -7.04 -2.64 -20.29
CA GLY A 130 -6.06 -3.71 -20.16
C GLY A 130 -4.63 -3.24 -20.40
N GLY A 131 -3.69 -3.96 -19.77
CA GLY A 131 -2.28 -3.72 -19.95
C GLY A 131 -1.44 -4.78 -19.23
N THR A 132 -0.15 -4.69 -19.36
CA THR A 132 0.80 -5.62 -18.75
C THR A 132 1.49 -4.99 -17.54
N MET A 133 2.02 -5.83 -16.65
CA MET A 133 2.87 -5.35 -15.54
C MET A 133 4.12 -4.61 -16.05
N ALA A 134 4.62 -4.93 -17.25
CA ALA A 134 5.73 -4.18 -17.86
C ALA A 134 5.38 -2.70 -18.09
N GLU A 135 4.13 -2.40 -18.39
CA GLU A 135 3.63 -1.05 -18.69
C GLU A 135 3.11 -0.34 -17.44
N LEU A 136 2.48 -1.08 -16.53
CA LEU A 136 1.62 -0.53 -15.49
C LEU A 136 2.18 -0.68 -14.06
N LYS A 137 3.29 -1.41 -13.86
CA LYS A 137 3.85 -1.67 -12.53
C LYS A 137 4.01 -0.39 -11.70
N ILE A 138 4.55 0.64 -12.30
CA ILE A 138 4.82 1.93 -11.63
C ILE A 138 3.55 2.70 -11.24
N ILE A 139 2.41 2.40 -11.89
CA ILE A 139 1.14 3.09 -11.62
C ILE A 139 0.48 2.55 -10.35
N HIS A 140 0.70 1.27 -10.01
CA HIS A 140 0.07 0.65 -8.84
C HIS A 140 0.33 1.42 -7.54
N SER A 141 1.57 1.84 -7.29
CA SER A 141 1.92 2.61 -6.09
C SER A 141 1.19 3.95 -6.02
N ASN A 142 1.12 4.67 -7.15
CA ASN A 142 0.39 5.94 -7.23
C ASN A 142 -1.12 5.73 -6.99
N MET A 143 -1.69 4.68 -7.57
CA MET A 143 -3.12 4.40 -7.41
C MET A 143 -3.47 3.87 -6.02
N MET A 144 -2.57 3.15 -5.36
CA MET A 144 -2.73 2.77 -3.95
C MET A 144 -2.73 4.01 -3.04
N ALA A 145 -1.84 4.98 -3.30
CA ALA A 145 -1.83 6.26 -2.57
C ALA A 145 -3.07 7.10 -2.85
N TYR A 146 -3.52 7.16 -4.11
CA TYR A 146 -4.78 7.80 -4.48
C TYR A 146 -5.96 7.20 -3.72
N THR A 147 -6.06 5.87 -3.69
CA THR A 147 -7.12 5.14 -2.98
C THR A 147 -7.11 5.45 -1.48
N ALA A 148 -5.94 5.48 -0.86
CA ALA A 148 -5.81 5.86 0.55
C ALA A 148 -6.24 7.32 0.80
N LYS A 149 -5.89 8.24 -0.11
CA LYS A 149 -6.32 9.65 -0.04
C LYS A 149 -7.84 9.79 -0.12
N GLU A 150 -8.47 9.09 -1.07
CA GLU A 150 -9.94 9.08 -1.21
C GLU A 150 -10.61 8.54 0.05
N ALA A 151 -10.12 7.41 0.58
CA ALA A 151 -10.64 6.82 1.82
C ALA A 151 -10.56 7.80 3.00
N LEU A 152 -9.41 8.45 3.17
CA LEU A 152 -9.21 9.44 4.24
C LEU A 152 -10.12 10.67 4.07
N ALA A 153 -10.26 11.18 2.84
CA ALA A 153 -11.15 12.31 2.57
C ALA A 153 -12.64 11.98 2.81
N GLU A 154 -13.06 10.75 2.58
CA GLU A 154 -14.43 10.31 2.87
C GLU A 154 -14.70 10.16 4.37
N VAL A 155 -13.73 9.69 5.15
CA VAL A 155 -13.90 9.48 6.61
C VAL A 155 -13.60 10.75 7.41
N TYR A 156 -12.63 11.53 6.98
CA TYR A 156 -12.14 12.73 7.66
C TYR A 156 -12.09 13.94 6.70
N PRO A 157 -13.23 14.44 6.22
CA PRO A 157 -13.28 15.50 5.19
C PRO A 157 -12.65 16.82 5.62
N GLU A 158 -12.57 17.10 6.91
CA GLU A 158 -11.96 18.31 7.47
C GLU A 158 -10.46 18.15 7.77
N GLU A 159 -9.93 16.93 7.64
CA GLU A 159 -8.53 16.66 7.95
C GLU A 159 -7.67 16.63 6.66
N ARG A 160 -6.43 17.07 6.79
CA ARG A 160 -5.47 16.92 5.69
C ARG A 160 -4.94 15.48 5.64
N PRO A 161 -5.17 14.71 4.57
CA PRO A 161 -4.64 13.36 4.46
C PRO A 161 -3.12 13.33 4.58
N TYR A 162 -2.59 12.40 5.39
CA TYR A 162 -1.17 12.14 5.48
C TYR A 162 -0.88 10.67 5.14
N ILE A 163 -0.17 10.47 4.03
CA ILE A 163 0.11 9.15 3.48
C ILE A 163 1.60 9.06 3.18
N ILE A 164 2.22 7.96 3.56
CA ILE A 164 3.59 7.60 3.19
C ILE A 164 3.54 6.42 2.23
N ASN A 165 4.24 6.52 1.10
CA ASN A 165 4.39 5.45 0.12
C ASN A 165 5.85 5.01 0.00
N ARG A 166 6.09 3.70 -0.05
CA ARG A 166 7.43 3.14 -0.28
C ARG A 166 7.94 3.41 -1.69
N ALA A 167 7.06 3.47 -2.65
CA ALA A 167 7.40 3.75 -4.04
C ALA A 167 6.49 4.83 -4.60
N GLY A 168 6.93 5.46 -5.68
CA GLY A 168 6.14 6.46 -6.37
C GLY A 168 6.70 6.79 -7.73
N PHE A 169 5.83 7.23 -8.61
CA PHE A 169 6.15 7.72 -9.94
C PHE A 169 5.66 9.17 -10.09
N ALA A 170 5.95 9.80 -11.23
CA ALA A 170 5.49 11.16 -11.52
C ALA A 170 3.99 11.32 -11.23
N GLY A 171 3.62 12.30 -10.44
CA GLY A 171 2.25 12.53 -9.97
C GLY A 171 1.98 12.04 -8.53
N ILE A 172 2.84 11.22 -7.93
CA ILE A 172 2.67 10.73 -6.55
C ILE A 172 2.62 11.88 -5.53
N GLN A 173 3.33 12.97 -5.77
CA GLN A 173 3.35 14.17 -4.90
C GLN A 173 1.96 14.78 -4.67
N ARG A 174 0.97 14.42 -5.46
CA ARG A 174 -0.44 14.81 -5.29
C ARG A 174 -1.14 14.03 -4.18
N TYR A 175 -0.59 12.90 -3.78
CA TYR A 175 -1.23 11.92 -2.92
C TYR A 175 -0.44 11.61 -1.66
N ALA A 176 0.87 11.44 -1.77
CA ALA A 176 1.69 10.92 -0.69
C ALA A 176 3.09 11.53 -0.64
N GLN A 177 3.70 11.45 0.53
CA GLN A 177 5.14 11.50 0.72
C GLN A 177 5.75 10.15 0.30
N VAL A 178 6.98 10.17 -0.20
CA VAL A 178 7.69 8.96 -0.64
C VAL A 178 8.95 8.76 0.21
N TRP A 179 9.26 7.50 0.53
CA TRP A 179 10.60 7.11 0.96
C TRP A 179 11.14 6.01 0.05
N ASP A 180 12.43 5.86 -0.01
CA ASP A 180 13.10 4.99 -0.98
C ASP A 180 13.27 3.52 -0.51
N GLY A 181 12.55 3.13 0.53
CA GLY A 181 12.52 1.77 1.05
C GLY A 181 13.68 1.42 1.97
N ASP A 182 13.92 0.11 2.11
CA ASP A 182 14.95 -0.44 3.00
C ASP A 182 16.34 -0.28 2.39
N ASN A 183 17.22 0.34 3.11
CA ASN A 183 18.60 0.59 2.70
C ASN A 183 19.61 -0.10 3.63
N LEU A 184 20.77 -0.44 3.11
CA LEU A 184 21.87 -0.91 3.94
C LEU A 184 22.48 0.27 4.70
N THR A 185 22.79 0.07 5.98
CA THR A 185 23.45 1.07 6.83
C THR A 185 24.94 1.12 6.51
N ASP A 186 25.31 1.80 5.43
CA ASP A 186 26.69 2.02 5.02
C ASP A 186 26.90 3.38 4.32
N TRP A 187 28.17 3.80 4.19
CA TRP A 187 28.54 5.06 3.55
C TRP A 187 28.20 5.12 2.06
N ARG A 188 28.17 3.98 1.38
CA ARG A 188 27.80 3.88 -0.03
C ARG A 188 26.33 4.23 -0.21
N THR A 189 25.46 3.69 0.67
CA THR A 189 24.05 3.99 0.70
C THR A 189 23.79 5.47 0.97
N VAL A 190 24.45 6.08 1.96
CA VAL A 190 24.33 7.52 2.23
C VAL A 190 24.65 8.36 0.99
N LYS A 191 25.74 8.03 0.29
CA LYS A 191 26.10 8.72 -0.95
C LYS A 191 25.06 8.56 -2.06
N PHE A 192 24.51 7.36 -2.21
CA PHE A 192 23.46 7.06 -3.19
C PHE A 192 22.15 7.81 -2.85
N ASN A 193 21.73 7.80 -1.60
CA ASN A 193 20.49 8.43 -1.16
C ASN A 193 20.49 9.95 -1.36
N ILE A 194 21.63 10.62 -1.17
CA ILE A 194 21.75 12.06 -1.47
C ILE A 194 21.36 12.33 -2.93
N ALA A 195 21.95 11.60 -3.86
CA ALA A 195 21.68 11.75 -5.29
C ALA A 195 20.21 11.40 -5.63
N THR A 196 19.69 10.33 -5.04
CA THR A 196 18.30 9.88 -5.24
C THR A 196 17.31 10.94 -4.77
N ILE A 197 17.45 11.44 -3.54
CA ILE A 197 16.55 12.45 -2.97
C ILE A 197 16.60 13.77 -3.76
N MET A 198 17.80 14.19 -4.16
CA MET A 198 17.96 15.37 -5.02
C MET A 198 17.29 15.18 -6.38
N GLY A 199 17.47 14.01 -7.00
CA GLY A 199 16.86 13.67 -8.29
C GLY A 199 15.33 13.62 -8.21
N MET A 200 14.77 13.06 -7.13
CA MET A 200 13.34 13.08 -6.88
C MET A 200 12.80 14.51 -6.71
N GLY A 201 13.50 15.34 -5.93
CA GLY A 201 13.14 16.76 -5.77
C GLY A 201 13.15 17.52 -7.10
N MET A 202 14.16 17.32 -7.93
CA MET A 202 14.24 17.91 -9.28
C MET A 202 13.14 17.40 -10.22
N SER A 203 12.63 16.21 -9.97
CA SER A 203 11.51 15.59 -10.72
C SER A 203 10.12 15.99 -10.17
N GLY A 204 10.07 16.94 -9.23
CA GLY A 204 8.83 17.43 -8.63
C GLY A 204 8.28 16.58 -7.46
N ILE A 205 9.02 15.58 -7.00
CA ILE A 205 8.69 14.76 -5.82
C ILE A 205 9.51 15.30 -4.64
N ALA A 206 9.12 16.50 -4.18
CA ALA A 206 9.91 17.24 -3.18
C ALA A 206 9.77 16.67 -1.75
N ASN A 207 8.66 16.00 -1.44
CA ASN A 207 8.44 15.40 -0.12
C ASN A 207 8.88 13.94 -0.15
N THR A 208 10.17 13.73 -0.02
CA THR A 208 10.81 12.41 -0.08
C THR A 208 11.90 12.29 0.98
N GLY A 209 12.25 11.06 1.32
CA GLY A 209 13.28 10.74 2.29
C GLY A 209 13.85 9.34 2.09
N CYS A 210 14.77 8.99 2.96
CA CYS A 210 15.36 7.65 3.05
C CYS A 210 15.42 7.19 4.50
N ASP A 211 15.61 5.90 4.69
CA ASP A 211 15.90 5.34 6.01
C ASP A 211 17.31 5.76 6.47
N ILE A 212 17.49 5.88 7.77
CA ILE A 212 18.78 6.22 8.40
C ILE A 212 19.39 4.97 9.07
N GLY A 213 19.16 3.82 8.56
CA GLY A 213 19.72 2.61 9.13
C GLY A 213 18.76 1.51 9.46
#